data_16a1c5ae98fdad6485c80a43941a38e1
#
_entry.id   16a1c5ae98fdad6485c80a43941a38e1
#
_cell.length_a   1.000
_cell.length_b   1.000
_cell.length_c   1.000
_cell.angle_alpha   90.00
_cell.angle_beta   90.00
_cell.angle_gamma   90.00
#
_symmetry.space_group_name_H-M   'P 1'
#
loop_
_entity.id
_entity.type
_entity.pdbx_description
1 polymer ?
#
loop_
_entity_poly.entity_id
_entity_poly.type
_entity_poly.pdbx_seq_one_letter_code
_entity_poly.pdbx_strand_id
1 'polypeptide(L)'
;MDISTVKFQNLSPPPNEHVKVWRYISLAKFISLLITRSLYFSRIDCFSDPFEGASTEANIAMRPQLYDGKIPDEKIKELSKCFQVMPQWVYANCWHMSDIESDAMWKLYGSRDGAIAIQSTYKNLADSIKDDSCSIGTVSYIDDMTFIPENNLLTRFFYKRKSFEHEKEVRLLKFDTEFAGKLNKINPCQGTNIEVDIDTLICNIYVTPLCGPWLHEIVIDILKKYNINKPIIESKLCSPPKY
;
A
#
# COMPACT_ATOMS: atom_id res chain seq x y z
N MET A 1 7.74 -25.22 -3.97
CA MET A 1 8.43 -23.92 -3.91
C MET A 1 8.78 -23.68 -2.45
N ASP A 2 10.05 -23.53 -2.16
CA ASP A 2 10.52 -23.25 -0.79
C ASP A 2 10.26 -21.78 -0.48
N ILE A 3 9.28 -21.53 0.41
CA ILE A 3 8.82 -20.18 0.79
C ILE A 3 9.72 -19.55 1.88
N SER A 4 10.76 -20.27 2.31
CA SER A 4 11.55 -19.95 3.52
C SER A 4 12.61 -18.84 3.35
N THR A 5 12.78 -18.24 2.17
CA THR A 5 13.80 -17.19 1.92
C THR A 5 13.26 -16.01 1.09
N VAL A 6 12.11 -15.45 1.48
CA VAL A 6 11.64 -14.21 0.85
C VAL A 6 12.40 -13.05 1.47
N LYS A 7 13.47 -12.60 0.79
CA LYS A 7 14.12 -11.32 1.09
C LYS A 7 13.25 -10.17 0.56
N PHE A 8 13.38 -8.98 1.17
CA PHE A 8 12.74 -7.76 0.68
C PHE A 8 12.89 -7.62 -0.84
N GLN A 9 11.76 -7.56 -1.55
CA GLN A 9 11.73 -7.56 -3.02
C GLN A 9 11.16 -6.26 -3.56
N ASN A 10 11.89 -5.62 -4.47
CA ASN A 10 11.41 -4.53 -5.27
C ASN A 10 10.83 -5.09 -6.57
N LEU A 11 9.50 -5.29 -6.62
CA LEU A 11 8.83 -6.00 -7.72
C LEU A 11 8.48 -5.09 -8.91
N SER A 12 8.28 -3.80 -8.68
CA SER A 12 7.95 -2.82 -9.71
C SER A 12 8.49 -1.43 -9.30
N PRO A 13 9.82 -1.22 -9.40
CA PRO A 13 10.41 0.05 -8.98
C PRO A 13 10.00 1.19 -9.92
N PRO A 14 9.84 2.43 -9.41
CA PRO A 14 9.73 3.61 -10.26
C PRO A 14 11.08 3.87 -10.96
N PRO A 15 11.08 4.63 -12.07
CA PRO A 15 12.31 5.02 -12.77
C PRO A 15 13.32 5.77 -11.90
N ASN A 16 12.85 6.46 -10.86
CA ASN A 16 13.65 7.17 -9.89
C ASN A 16 13.18 6.81 -8.46
N GLU A 17 14.06 6.23 -7.67
CA GLU A 17 13.75 5.83 -6.29
C GLU A 17 13.58 6.99 -5.31
N HIS A 18 13.96 8.21 -5.70
CA HIS A 18 13.77 9.43 -4.91
C HIS A 18 12.43 10.14 -5.18
N VAL A 19 11.54 9.55 -5.99
CA VAL A 19 10.18 10.08 -6.15
C VAL A 19 9.50 10.20 -4.80
N LYS A 20 8.73 11.28 -4.63
CA LYS A 20 7.98 11.51 -3.38
C LYS A 20 6.78 10.60 -3.31
N VAL A 21 6.54 10.08 -2.12
CA VAL A 21 5.36 9.28 -1.77
C VAL A 21 4.67 9.88 -0.55
N TRP A 22 3.34 9.82 -0.54
CA TRP A 22 2.50 10.48 0.46
C TRP A 22 1.53 9.49 1.07
N ARG A 23 1.33 9.59 2.38
CA ARG A 23 0.31 8.84 3.07
C ARG A 23 -0.61 9.77 3.84
N TYR A 24 -1.85 9.86 3.40
CA TYR A 24 -2.90 10.67 4.01
C TYR A 24 -3.65 9.81 5.02
N ILE A 25 -3.66 10.23 6.29
CA ILE A 25 -4.24 9.46 7.40
C ILE A 25 -4.90 10.38 8.43
N SER A 26 -5.82 9.83 9.22
CA SER A 26 -6.35 10.54 10.38
C SER A 26 -5.29 10.74 11.46
N LEU A 27 -5.47 11.76 12.30
CA LEU A 27 -4.60 12.03 13.45
C LEU A 27 -4.47 10.80 14.35
N ALA A 28 -5.55 10.03 14.58
CA ALA A 28 -5.51 8.82 15.38
C ALA A 28 -4.58 7.74 14.79
N LYS A 29 -4.62 7.54 13.47
CA LYS A 29 -3.70 6.61 12.77
C LYS A 29 -2.25 7.10 12.82
N PHE A 30 -2.03 8.41 12.74
CA PHE A 30 -0.71 9.00 12.88
C PHE A 30 -0.14 8.76 14.29
N ILE A 31 -0.93 9.00 15.34
CA ILE A 31 -0.54 8.74 16.73
C ILE A 31 -0.24 7.24 16.91
N SER A 32 -1.07 6.35 16.35
CA SER A 32 -0.84 4.90 16.40
C SER A 32 0.52 4.53 15.78
N LEU A 33 0.87 5.09 14.61
CA LEU A 33 2.17 4.87 13.97
C LEU A 33 3.33 5.29 14.90
N LEU A 34 3.23 6.43 15.58
CA LEU A 34 4.28 6.92 16.47
C LEU A 34 4.41 6.04 17.73
N ILE A 35 3.28 5.60 18.32
CA ILE A 35 3.26 4.72 19.50
C ILE A 35 3.84 3.35 19.17
N THR A 36 3.35 2.73 18.09
CA THR A 36 3.71 1.35 17.76
C THR A 36 5.01 1.23 16.97
N ARG A 37 5.51 2.34 16.46
CA ARG A 37 6.63 2.41 15.47
C ARG A 37 6.41 1.44 14.31
N SER A 38 5.15 1.30 13.86
CA SER A 38 4.74 0.31 12.86
C SER A 38 3.73 0.89 11.88
N LEU A 39 3.84 0.48 10.61
CA LEU A 39 2.82 0.71 9.60
C LEU A 39 1.78 -0.42 9.68
N TYR A 40 0.51 -0.06 9.72
CA TYR A 40 -0.59 -1.02 9.65
C TYR A 40 -0.84 -1.41 8.20
N PHE A 41 -0.71 -2.71 7.90
CA PHE A 41 -1.02 -3.31 6.62
C PHE A 41 -2.40 -3.94 6.70
N SER A 42 -3.35 -3.47 5.91
CA SER A 42 -4.69 -4.03 5.83
C SER A 42 -4.71 -5.23 4.90
N ARG A 43 -5.47 -6.26 5.25
CA ARG A 43 -5.67 -7.42 4.38
C ARG A 43 -6.40 -6.96 3.11
N ILE A 44 -5.96 -7.46 1.94
CA ILE A 44 -6.40 -6.93 0.64
C ILE A 44 -7.89 -7.15 0.38
N ASP A 45 -8.47 -8.28 0.80
CA ASP A 45 -9.92 -8.52 0.67
C ASP A 45 -10.79 -7.59 1.54
N CYS A 46 -10.18 -6.80 2.44
CA CYS A 46 -10.85 -5.73 3.18
C CYS A 46 -10.88 -4.40 2.42
N PHE A 47 -10.28 -4.32 1.23
CA PHE A 47 -10.33 -3.12 0.40
C PHE A 47 -11.71 -2.99 -0.25
N SER A 48 -12.09 -1.76 -0.61
CA SER A 48 -13.39 -1.47 -1.22
C SER A 48 -13.52 -1.99 -2.65
N ASP A 49 -12.39 -2.14 -3.38
CA ASP A 49 -12.39 -2.71 -4.71
C ASP A 49 -12.29 -4.26 -4.63
N PRO A 50 -13.35 -5.00 -5.00
CA PRO A 50 -13.32 -6.47 -4.96
C PRO A 50 -12.43 -7.10 -6.05
N PHE A 51 -11.90 -6.30 -6.99
CA PHE A 51 -11.00 -6.76 -8.05
C PHE A 51 -9.52 -6.73 -7.66
N GLU A 52 -9.19 -6.37 -6.43
CA GLU A 52 -7.81 -6.38 -5.95
C GLU A 52 -7.20 -7.79 -5.98
N GLY A 53 -6.16 -7.98 -6.79
CA GLY A 53 -5.51 -9.27 -7.01
C GLY A 53 -6.32 -10.27 -7.85
N ALA A 54 -7.45 -9.85 -8.46
CA ALA A 54 -8.23 -10.69 -9.36
C ALA A 54 -7.45 -11.03 -10.64
N SER A 55 -7.90 -12.07 -11.34
CA SER A 55 -7.43 -12.38 -12.69
C SER A 55 -8.23 -11.56 -13.70
N THR A 56 -7.56 -11.06 -14.74
CA THR A 56 -8.23 -10.40 -15.87
C THR A 56 -8.89 -11.42 -16.81
N GLU A 57 -9.77 -10.98 -17.69
CA GLU A 57 -10.34 -11.83 -18.75
C GLU A 57 -9.23 -12.43 -19.63
N ALA A 58 -8.20 -11.65 -19.95
CA ALA A 58 -7.04 -12.14 -20.71
C ALA A 58 -6.32 -13.28 -19.96
N ASN A 59 -6.11 -13.16 -18.64
CA ASN A 59 -5.51 -14.24 -17.85
C ASN A 59 -6.35 -15.52 -17.90
N ILE A 60 -7.66 -15.40 -17.73
CA ILE A 60 -8.58 -16.56 -17.74
C ILE A 60 -8.56 -17.24 -19.11
N ALA A 61 -8.65 -16.46 -20.19
CA ALA A 61 -8.65 -16.98 -21.56
C ALA A 61 -7.31 -17.66 -21.95
N MET A 62 -6.19 -17.16 -21.46
CA MET A 62 -4.87 -17.69 -21.81
C MET A 62 -4.42 -18.89 -20.96
N ARG A 63 -5.01 -19.14 -19.79
CA ARG A 63 -4.63 -20.23 -18.89
C ARG A 63 -4.55 -21.61 -19.54
N PRO A 64 -5.54 -22.06 -20.34
CA PRO A 64 -5.45 -23.36 -20.98
C PRO A 64 -4.17 -23.51 -21.83
N GLN A 65 -3.77 -22.46 -22.56
CA GLN A 65 -2.59 -22.47 -23.41
C GLN A 65 -1.28 -22.35 -22.59
N LEU A 66 -1.27 -21.50 -21.54
CA LEU A 66 -0.10 -21.30 -20.68
C LEU A 66 0.30 -22.55 -19.92
N TYR A 67 -0.69 -23.35 -19.52
CA TYR A 67 -0.48 -24.53 -18.70
C TYR A 67 -0.66 -25.83 -19.47
N ASP A 68 -0.89 -25.77 -20.79
CA ASP A 68 -1.01 -26.95 -21.66
C ASP A 68 0.18 -27.89 -21.50
N GLY A 69 -0.10 -29.17 -21.19
CA GLY A 69 0.91 -30.19 -20.95
C GLY A 69 1.79 -30.01 -19.71
N LYS A 70 1.66 -28.89 -18.98
CA LYS A 70 2.44 -28.61 -17.76
C LYS A 70 1.74 -29.04 -16.48
N ILE A 71 0.44 -28.83 -16.41
CA ILE A 71 -0.42 -29.23 -15.29
C ILE A 71 -1.74 -29.80 -15.80
N PRO A 72 -2.35 -30.78 -15.10
CA PRO A 72 -3.67 -31.32 -15.44
C PRO A 72 -4.77 -30.26 -15.34
N ASP A 73 -5.84 -30.36 -16.16
CA ASP A 73 -6.97 -29.43 -16.17
C ASP A 73 -7.63 -29.25 -14.80
N GLU A 74 -7.70 -30.33 -14.00
CA GLU A 74 -8.23 -30.25 -12.64
C GLU A 74 -7.41 -29.29 -11.76
N LYS A 75 -6.08 -29.27 -11.95
CA LYS A 75 -5.18 -28.36 -11.23
C LYS A 75 -5.31 -26.91 -11.68
N ILE A 76 -5.73 -26.64 -12.91
CA ILE A 76 -6.05 -25.28 -13.38
C ILE A 76 -7.27 -24.74 -12.61
N LYS A 77 -8.27 -25.60 -12.33
CA LYS A 77 -9.42 -25.20 -11.50
C LYS A 77 -9.03 -24.93 -10.04
N GLU A 78 -8.16 -25.76 -9.47
CA GLU A 78 -7.61 -25.52 -8.12
C GLU A 78 -6.81 -24.22 -8.06
N LEU A 79 -6.01 -23.92 -9.08
CA LEU A 79 -5.26 -22.67 -9.20
C LEU A 79 -6.19 -21.45 -9.23
N SER A 80 -7.29 -21.53 -9.99
CA SER A 80 -8.30 -20.48 -10.04
C SER A 80 -8.93 -20.23 -8.67
N LYS A 81 -9.25 -21.30 -7.93
CA LYS A 81 -9.76 -21.21 -6.57
C LYS A 81 -8.74 -20.64 -5.60
N CYS A 82 -7.46 -20.98 -5.77
CA CYS A 82 -6.36 -20.42 -5.00
C CYS A 82 -6.30 -18.89 -5.20
N PHE A 83 -6.35 -18.43 -6.45
CA PHE A 83 -6.32 -16.99 -6.76
C PHE A 83 -7.52 -16.23 -6.20
N GLN A 84 -8.69 -16.85 -6.14
CA GLN A 84 -9.89 -16.25 -5.56
C GLN A 84 -9.76 -15.97 -4.06
N VAL A 85 -9.08 -16.87 -3.32
CA VAL A 85 -8.92 -16.72 -1.85
C VAL A 85 -7.61 -16.05 -1.45
N MET A 86 -6.68 -15.90 -2.37
CA MET A 86 -5.35 -15.33 -2.10
C MET A 86 -5.36 -13.90 -1.49
N PRO A 87 -6.32 -13.01 -1.81
CA PRO A 87 -6.42 -11.71 -1.13
C PRO A 87 -6.52 -11.79 0.40
N GLN A 88 -6.96 -12.93 0.95
CA GLN A 88 -6.95 -13.18 2.39
C GLN A 88 -5.56 -13.51 2.98
N TRP A 89 -4.58 -13.74 2.13
CA TRP A 89 -3.21 -14.09 2.52
C TRP A 89 -2.22 -12.95 2.30
N VAL A 90 -2.70 -11.80 1.83
CA VAL A 90 -1.86 -10.67 1.50
C VAL A 90 -2.34 -9.42 2.22
N TYR A 91 -1.42 -8.77 2.89
CA TYR A 91 -1.62 -7.49 3.55
C TYR A 91 -0.91 -6.40 2.77
N ALA A 92 -1.53 -5.22 2.67
CA ALA A 92 -0.98 -4.10 1.92
C ALA A 92 -1.00 -2.79 2.72
N ASN A 93 0.01 -1.96 2.45
CA ASN A 93 0.08 -0.59 2.92
C ASN A 93 0.37 0.31 1.70
N CYS A 94 -0.57 1.23 1.39
CA CYS A 94 -0.59 2.00 0.15
C CYS A 94 -0.17 3.45 0.39
N TRP A 95 0.60 3.99 -0.56
CA TRP A 95 1.10 5.37 -0.60
C TRP A 95 0.78 5.99 -1.95
N HIS A 96 0.56 7.30 -1.98
CA HIS A 96 0.32 8.07 -3.22
C HIS A 96 1.63 8.64 -3.75
N MET A 97 2.00 8.35 -4.99
CA MET A 97 3.20 8.87 -5.65
C MET A 97 2.89 10.20 -6.34
N SER A 98 3.48 11.29 -5.86
CA SER A 98 3.27 12.64 -6.42
C SER A 98 4.39 13.59 -5.98
N ASP A 99 4.79 14.52 -6.84
CA ASP A 99 5.77 15.57 -6.48
C ASP A 99 5.18 16.63 -5.52
N ILE A 100 3.85 16.78 -5.52
CA ILE A 100 3.12 17.76 -4.72
C ILE A 100 2.01 17.08 -3.92
N GLU A 101 1.50 17.75 -2.89
CA GLU A 101 0.30 17.32 -2.17
C GLU A 101 -0.93 17.27 -3.10
N SER A 102 -1.85 16.34 -2.83
CA SER A 102 -3.06 16.12 -3.62
C SER A 102 -4.32 16.49 -2.85
N ASP A 103 -5.09 17.46 -3.34
CA ASP A 103 -6.41 17.82 -2.80
C ASP A 103 -7.38 16.63 -2.82
N ALA A 104 -7.35 15.83 -3.89
CA ALA A 104 -8.17 14.63 -3.99
C ALA A 104 -7.84 13.61 -2.89
N MET A 105 -6.55 13.38 -2.59
CA MET A 105 -6.14 12.46 -1.53
C MET A 105 -6.48 12.99 -0.14
N TRP A 106 -6.40 14.30 0.10
CA TRP A 106 -6.89 14.92 1.32
C TRP A 106 -8.39 14.65 1.53
N LYS A 107 -9.20 14.75 0.47
CA LYS A 107 -10.65 14.50 0.52
C LYS A 107 -11.01 13.03 0.68
N LEU A 108 -10.27 12.13 0.04
CA LEU A 108 -10.54 10.69 0.07
C LEU A 108 -10.09 10.02 1.38
N TYR A 109 -8.92 10.40 1.88
CA TYR A 109 -8.26 9.70 3.00
C TYR A 109 -8.06 10.58 4.24
N GLY A 110 -8.21 11.89 4.10
CA GLY A 110 -8.21 12.83 5.21
C GLY A 110 -9.54 12.82 5.97
N SER A 111 -9.47 13.07 7.27
CA SER A 111 -10.63 13.25 8.13
C SER A 111 -10.91 14.74 8.32
N ARG A 112 -12.19 15.12 8.40
CA ARG A 112 -12.56 16.50 8.76
C ARG A 112 -12.15 16.91 10.17
N ASP A 113 -11.97 15.91 11.05
CA ASP A 113 -11.61 16.12 12.46
C ASP A 113 -10.08 16.12 12.68
N GLY A 114 -9.32 16.29 11.63
CA GLY A 114 -7.88 16.34 11.66
C GLY A 114 -7.23 15.21 10.83
N ALA A 115 -6.49 15.61 9.82
CA ALA A 115 -5.74 14.71 8.97
C ALA A 115 -4.29 15.15 8.85
N ILE A 116 -3.43 14.16 8.67
CA ILE A 116 -1.99 14.31 8.51
C ILE A 116 -1.60 13.66 7.17
N ALA A 117 -0.73 14.30 6.42
CA ALA A 117 -0.05 13.64 5.33
C ALA A 117 1.44 13.49 5.67
N ILE A 118 1.90 12.26 5.68
CA ILE A 118 3.32 11.92 5.79
C ILE A 118 3.89 11.95 4.39
N GLN A 119 4.94 12.74 4.18
CA GLN A 119 5.74 12.72 2.97
C GLN A 119 7.01 11.92 3.22
N SER A 120 7.32 11.04 2.29
CA SER A 120 8.55 10.24 2.22
C SER A 120 9.08 10.23 0.79
N THR A 121 10.11 9.42 0.53
CA THR A 121 10.50 9.00 -0.81
C THR A 121 10.28 7.50 -0.95
N TYR A 122 10.20 6.99 -2.18
CA TYR A 122 10.12 5.55 -2.41
C TYR A 122 11.28 4.80 -1.73
N LYS A 123 12.50 5.32 -1.87
CA LYS A 123 13.68 4.78 -1.21
C LYS A 123 13.55 4.76 0.30
N ASN A 124 13.21 5.88 0.93
CA ASN A 124 13.09 5.96 2.39
C ASN A 124 11.97 5.05 2.92
N LEU A 125 10.86 4.92 2.16
CA LEU A 125 9.79 3.99 2.49
C LEU A 125 10.30 2.56 2.48
N ALA A 126 11.05 2.16 1.45
CA ALA A 126 11.66 0.83 1.35
C ALA A 126 12.68 0.58 2.48
N ASP A 127 13.61 1.50 2.68
CA ASP A 127 14.70 1.38 3.66
C ASP A 127 14.20 1.41 5.12
N SER A 128 13.02 1.98 5.37
CA SER A 128 12.44 2.06 6.71
C SER A 128 11.84 0.74 7.21
N ILE A 129 11.50 -0.19 6.31
CA ILE A 129 10.87 -1.46 6.66
C ILE A 129 11.88 -2.39 7.32
N LYS A 130 11.53 -2.92 8.51
CA LYS A 130 12.38 -3.85 9.27
C LYS A 130 12.05 -5.32 9.03
N ASP A 131 11.08 -5.61 8.19
CA ASP A 131 10.66 -6.98 7.84
C ASP A 131 11.10 -7.33 6.41
N ASP A 132 12.16 -8.12 6.29
CA ASP A 132 12.74 -8.53 5.01
C ASP A 132 11.80 -9.37 4.13
N SER A 133 10.69 -9.88 4.67
CA SER A 133 9.70 -10.63 3.92
C SER A 133 8.63 -9.74 3.25
N CYS A 134 8.71 -8.43 3.39
CA CYS A 134 7.90 -7.49 2.66
C CYS A 134 8.37 -7.30 1.21
N SER A 135 7.46 -6.85 0.37
CA SER A 135 7.75 -6.44 -1.01
C SER A 135 7.23 -5.03 -1.26
N ILE A 136 7.87 -4.30 -2.16
CA ILE A 136 7.45 -2.95 -2.55
C ILE A 136 7.35 -2.84 -4.08
N GLY A 137 6.47 -1.98 -4.56
CA GLY A 137 6.37 -1.66 -5.99
C GLY A 137 5.33 -0.59 -6.28
N THR A 138 5.39 -0.06 -7.50
CA THR A 138 4.36 0.82 -8.07
C THR A 138 3.23 0.01 -8.65
N VAL A 139 2.01 0.51 -8.56
CA VAL A 139 0.82 -0.11 -9.14
C VAL A 139 0.69 0.29 -10.61
N SER A 140 0.47 -0.71 -11.46
CA SER A 140 0.14 -0.54 -12.88
C SER A 140 -1.38 -0.55 -13.06
N TYR A 141 -1.91 0.44 -13.76
CA TYR A 141 -3.35 0.59 -13.99
C TYR A 141 -3.70 0.04 -15.38
N ILE A 142 -4.57 -0.97 -15.40
CA ILE A 142 -4.87 -1.79 -16.57
C ILE A 142 -6.36 -1.91 -16.84
N ASP A 143 -6.69 -2.38 -18.04
CA ASP A 143 -8.01 -2.88 -18.42
C ASP A 143 -8.10 -4.41 -18.32
N ASP A 144 -9.29 -4.96 -18.46
CA ASP A 144 -9.56 -6.40 -18.32
C ASP A 144 -8.94 -7.26 -19.44
N MET A 145 -8.51 -6.64 -20.55
CA MET A 145 -7.86 -7.33 -21.66
C MET A 145 -6.32 -7.38 -21.51
N THR A 146 -5.79 -6.81 -20.43
CA THR A 146 -4.35 -6.84 -20.15
C THR A 146 -3.97 -8.13 -19.44
N PHE A 147 -2.97 -8.85 -19.96
CA PHE A 147 -2.44 -10.05 -19.30
C PHE A 147 -1.51 -9.66 -18.13
N ILE A 148 -1.80 -10.19 -16.94
CA ILE A 148 -0.94 -10.06 -15.75
C ILE A 148 -0.02 -11.27 -15.68
N PRO A 149 1.32 -11.10 -15.61
CA PRO A 149 2.25 -12.23 -15.45
C PRO A 149 1.97 -13.04 -14.18
N GLU A 150 1.89 -14.38 -14.32
CA GLU A 150 1.58 -15.30 -13.22
C GLU A 150 2.84 -16.02 -12.67
N ASN A 151 4.03 -15.51 -12.99
CA ASN A 151 5.31 -16.07 -12.55
C ASN A 151 5.66 -15.80 -11.08
N ASN A 152 5.07 -14.77 -10.48
CA ASN A 152 5.19 -14.44 -9.06
C ASN A 152 3.77 -14.18 -8.50
N LEU A 153 3.45 -14.82 -7.37
CA LEU A 153 2.12 -14.74 -6.75
C LEU A 153 1.74 -13.33 -6.32
N LEU A 154 2.72 -12.51 -5.92
CA LEU A 154 2.48 -11.14 -5.47
C LEU A 154 2.32 -10.14 -6.61
N THR A 155 2.78 -10.47 -7.82
CA THR A 155 2.72 -9.56 -8.99
C THR A 155 1.32 -9.03 -9.23
N ARG A 156 0.28 -9.87 -9.12
CA ARG A 156 -1.11 -9.48 -9.34
C ARG A 156 -1.62 -8.35 -8.44
N PHE A 157 -1.04 -8.20 -7.25
CA PHE A 157 -1.41 -7.15 -6.30
C PHE A 157 -0.76 -5.80 -6.59
N PHE A 158 0.07 -5.71 -7.62
CA PHE A 158 0.58 -4.48 -8.20
C PHE A 158 -0.15 -4.06 -9.48
N TYR A 159 -1.32 -4.67 -9.75
CA TYR A 159 -2.21 -4.27 -10.84
C TYR A 159 -3.56 -3.86 -10.29
N LYS A 160 -4.12 -2.80 -10.88
CA LYS A 160 -5.42 -2.25 -10.48
C LYS A 160 -6.17 -1.75 -11.70
N ARG A 161 -7.50 -1.70 -11.63
CA ARG A 161 -8.33 -1.19 -12.72
C ARG A 161 -8.01 0.26 -13.02
N LYS A 162 -7.99 0.64 -14.30
CA LYS A 162 -7.64 1.98 -14.79
C LYS A 162 -8.49 3.11 -14.20
N SER A 163 -9.72 2.83 -13.77
CA SER A 163 -10.58 3.79 -13.07
C SER A 163 -9.99 4.35 -11.77
N PHE A 164 -9.00 3.68 -11.19
CA PHE A 164 -8.29 4.10 -9.97
C PHE A 164 -6.92 4.76 -10.24
N GLU A 165 -6.59 5.06 -11.50
CA GLU A 165 -5.27 5.61 -11.88
C GLU A 165 -4.91 6.91 -11.15
N HIS A 166 -5.91 7.67 -10.70
CA HIS A 166 -5.73 8.88 -9.92
C HIS A 166 -5.05 8.64 -8.56
N GLU A 167 -5.07 7.42 -8.03
CA GLU A 167 -4.42 7.08 -6.76
C GLU A 167 -2.89 6.99 -6.89
N LYS A 168 -2.34 6.70 -8.09
CA LYS A 168 -0.90 6.59 -8.37
C LYS A 168 -0.15 5.85 -7.26
N GLU A 169 -0.59 4.63 -6.99
CA GLU A 169 -0.15 3.91 -5.79
C GLU A 169 1.28 3.38 -5.87
N VAL A 170 1.96 3.49 -4.72
CA VAL A 170 3.09 2.63 -4.33
C VAL A 170 2.57 1.72 -3.22
N ARG A 171 2.79 0.42 -3.34
CA ARG A 171 2.35 -0.57 -2.35
C ARG A 171 3.53 -1.25 -1.68
N LEU A 172 3.40 -1.42 -0.36
CA LEU A 172 4.14 -2.41 0.41
C LEU A 172 3.20 -3.61 0.59
N LEU A 173 3.71 -4.81 0.36
CA LEU A 173 2.96 -6.07 0.53
C LEU A 173 3.66 -6.97 1.54
N LYS A 174 2.86 -7.67 2.35
CA LYS A 174 3.29 -8.77 3.23
C LYS A 174 2.46 -10.00 2.91
N PHE A 175 3.12 -11.12 2.61
CA PHE A 175 2.46 -12.39 2.40
C PHE A 175 2.36 -13.17 3.73
N ASP A 176 1.16 -13.65 4.06
CA ASP A 176 0.90 -14.45 5.24
C ASP A 176 1.23 -15.92 4.97
N THR A 177 2.46 -16.31 5.25
CA THR A 177 2.93 -17.68 5.04
C THR A 177 2.27 -18.70 5.98
N GLU A 178 1.77 -18.25 7.14
CA GLU A 178 1.09 -19.14 8.10
C GLU A 178 -0.32 -19.49 7.65
N PHE A 179 -1.00 -18.55 6.97
CA PHE A 179 -2.36 -18.74 6.49
C PHE A 179 -2.43 -19.21 5.03
N ALA A 180 -1.39 -19.02 4.25
CA ALA A 180 -1.32 -19.41 2.85
C ALA A 180 -1.66 -20.89 2.63
N GLY A 181 -2.42 -21.18 1.57
CA GLY A 181 -2.85 -22.54 1.22
C GLY A 181 -4.08 -23.05 1.99
N LYS A 182 -4.57 -22.34 3.00
CA LYS A 182 -5.80 -22.74 3.74
C LYS A 182 -7.06 -22.33 2.97
N LEU A 183 -7.34 -23.00 1.84
CA LEU A 183 -8.39 -22.65 0.88
C LEU A 183 -9.82 -22.60 1.45
N ASN A 184 -10.08 -23.36 2.53
CA ASN A 184 -11.42 -23.50 3.12
C ASN A 184 -11.54 -22.80 4.49
N LYS A 185 -10.61 -21.91 4.82
CA LYS A 185 -10.63 -21.16 6.08
C LYS A 185 -10.63 -19.66 5.80
N ILE A 186 -11.35 -18.90 6.63
CA ILE A 186 -11.33 -17.45 6.61
C ILE A 186 -10.20 -17.01 7.54
N ASN A 187 -9.32 -16.13 7.05
CA ASN A 187 -8.28 -15.55 7.88
C ASN A 187 -8.92 -14.59 8.92
N PRO A 188 -8.76 -14.83 10.22
CA PRO A 188 -9.37 -13.99 11.25
C PRO A 188 -8.70 -12.61 11.36
N CYS A 189 -7.46 -12.47 10.89
CA CYS A 189 -6.69 -11.22 11.00
C CYS A 189 -7.04 -10.29 9.82
N GLN A 190 -7.63 -9.14 10.10
CA GLN A 190 -7.93 -8.12 9.08
C GLN A 190 -6.72 -7.27 8.68
N GLY A 191 -5.62 -7.37 9.39
CA GLY A 191 -4.39 -6.64 9.11
C GLY A 191 -3.28 -7.00 10.10
N THR A 192 -2.10 -6.48 9.82
CA THR A 192 -0.90 -6.69 10.63
C THR A 192 -0.08 -5.41 10.75
N ASN A 193 0.71 -5.28 11.81
CA ASN A 193 1.64 -4.18 12.01
C ASN A 193 3.04 -4.62 11.60
N ILE A 194 3.69 -3.83 10.76
CA ILE A 194 5.07 -4.03 10.35
C ILE A 194 5.94 -2.93 10.94
N GLU A 195 6.94 -3.31 11.72
CA GLU A 195 7.85 -2.36 12.37
C GLU A 195 8.64 -1.56 11.33
N VAL A 196 8.79 -0.25 11.62
CA VAL A 196 9.51 0.68 10.74
C VAL A 196 10.45 1.57 11.52
N ASP A 197 11.51 2.02 10.86
CA ASP A 197 12.30 3.14 11.33
C ASP A 197 11.60 4.46 10.97
N ILE A 198 11.02 5.11 11.99
CA ILE A 198 10.28 6.37 11.84
C ILE A 198 11.17 7.49 11.30
N ASP A 199 12.45 7.53 11.71
CA ASP A 199 13.36 8.58 11.30
C ASP A 199 13.76 8.48 9.83
N THR A 200 13.87 7.28 9.31
CA THR A 200 14.05 7.04 7.87
C THR A 200 12.74 7.25 7.10
N LEU A 201 11.61 6.77 7.63
CA LEU A 201 10.32 6.80 6.96
C LEU A 201 9.83 8.23 6.69
N ILE A 202 9.85 9.09 7.71
CA ILE A 202 9.23 10.42 7.65
C ILE A 202 10.24 11.46 7.18
N CYS A 203 10.01 12.05 6.00
CA CYS A 203 10.74 13.24 5.55
C CYS A 203 10.10 14.52 6.08
N ASN A 204 8.78 14.67 5.85
CA ASN A 204 8.01 15.84 6.27
C ASN A 204 6.61 15.40 6.72
N ILE A 205 6.00 16.22 7.56
CA ILE A 205 4.65 16.03 8.06
C ILE A 205 3.83 17.24 7.62
N TYR A 206 2.71 16.99 6.92
CA TYR A 206 1.77 18.02 6.50
C TYR A 206 0.50 17.94 7.33
N VAL A 207 0.03 19.10 7.76
CA VAL A 207 -1.24 19.24 8.47
C VAL A 207 -2.32 19.65 7.48
N THR A 208 -3.51 19.05 7.58
CA THR A 208 -4.63 19.34 6.67
C THR A 208 -4.96 20.84 6.60
N PRO A 209 -5.23 21.35 5.41
CA PRO A 209 -5.63 22.76 5.25
C PRO A 209 -7.05 23.03 5.75
N LEU A 210 -7.83 21.98 6.10
CA LEU A 210 -9.25 22.10 6.48
C LEU A 210 -9.46 22.30 7.99
N CYS A 211 -8.39 22.23 8.80
CA CYS A 211 -8.45 22.44 10.23
C CYS A 211 -7.83 23.78 10.63
N GLY A 212 -8.27 24.30 11.78
CA GLY A 212 -7.70 25.52 12.33
C GLY A 212 -6.26 25.34 12.87
N PRO A 213 -5.60 26.43 13.29
CA PRO A 213 -4.23 26.43 13.80
C PRO A 213 -3.99 25.47 14.98
N TRP A 214 -5.05 25.16 15.73
CA TRP A 214 -5.00 24.26 16.89
C TRP A 214 -4.44 22.86 16.56
N LEU A 215 -4.68 22.35 15.34
CA LEU A 215 -4.18 21.04 14.95
C LEU A 215 -2.68 21.05 14.78
N HIS A 216 -2.10 22.14 14.27
CA HIS A 216 -0.66 22.30 14.14
C HIS A 216 0.02 22.26 15.52
N GLU A 217 -0.53 22.98 16.52
CA GLU A 217 -0.03 22.98 17.90
C GLU A 217 -0.08 21.56 18.52
N ILE A 218 -1.19 20.84 18.33
CA ILE A 218 -1.32 19.45 18.80
C ILE A 218 -0.25 18.54 18.16
N VAL A 219 -0.02 18.67 16.85
CA VAL A 219 0.99 17.85 16.16
C VAL A 219 2.38 18.15 16.70
N ILE A 220 2.73 19.42 16.97
CA ILE A 220 3.99 19.80 17.59
C ILE A 220 4.18 19.09 18.95
N ASP A 221 3.15 19.12 19.81
CA ASP A 221 3.24 18.53 21.13
C ASP A 221 3.34 16.98 21.08
N ILE A 222 2.61 16.36 20.14
CA ILE A 222 2.73 14.93 19.88
C ILE A 222 4.16 14.56 19.46
N LEU A 223 4.75 15.28 18.50
CA LEU A 223 6.09 14.99 18.02
C LEU A 223 7.14 15.15 19.15
N LYS A 224 7.02 16.20 19.95
CA LYS A 224 7.87 16.38 21.15
C LYS A 224 7.74 15.20 22.12
N LYS A 225 6.52 14.77 22.41
CA LYS A 225 6.25 13.64 23.33
C LYS A 225 6.89 12.33 22.87
N TYR A 226 6.93 12.09 21.55
CA TYR A 226 7.54 10.88 20.97
C TYR A 226 8.99 11.06 20.52
N ASN A 227 9.61 12.19 20.83
CA ASN A 227 11.00 12.54 20.42
C ASN A 227 11.21 12.45 18.91
N ILE A 228 10.25 12.90 18.12
CA ILE A 228 10.31 12.95 16.65
C ILE A 228 10.70 14.36 16.22
N ASN A 229 11.89 14.49 15.62
CA ASN A 229 12.39 15.77 15.12
C ASN A 229 12.21 15.83 13.59
N LYS A 230 11.00 16.14 13.12
CA LYS A 230 10.66 16.22 11.70
C LYS A 230 9.95 17.54 11.38
N PRO A 231 10.19 18.12 10.20
CA PRO A 231 9.52 19.35 9.78
C PRO A 231 7.99 19.16 9.72
N ILE A 232 7.26 20.14 10.27
CA ILE A 232 5.82 20.26 10.13
C ILE A 232 5.55 21.37 9.12
N ILE A 233 4.75 21.08 8.11
CA ILE A 233 4.44 21.99 7.01
C ILE A 233 2.93 22.17 6.95
N GLU A 234 2.48 23.41 6.89
CA GLU A 234 1.07 23.73 6.61
C GLU A 234 0.80 23.55 5.11
N SER A 235 -0.30 22.90 4.80
CA SER A 235 -0.76 22.76 3.42
C SER A 235 -1.04 24.13 2.79
N LYS A 236 -0.57 24.34 1.57
CA LYS A 236 -0.81 25.58 0.82
C LYS A 236 -2.11 25.56 0.00
N LEU A 237 -2.87 24.47 0.01
CA LEU A 237 -4.07 24.31 -0.82
C LEU A 237 -5.18 25.32 -0.50
N CYS A 238 -5.24 25.82 0.75
CA CYS A 238 -6.20 26.85 1.17
C CYS A 238 -5.59 28.25 1.26
N SER A 239 -4.37 28.46 0.74
CA SER A 239 -3.77 29.81 0.71
C SER A 239 -4.61 30.74 -0.17
N PRO A 240 -4.85 32.00 0.24
CA PRO A 240 -5.60 32.93 -0.58
C PRO A 240 -4.85 33.23 -1.88
N PRO A 241 -5.57 33.47 -2.98
CA PRO A 241 -4.97 33.84 -4.24
C PRO A 241 -4.22 35.19 -4.10
N LYS A 242 -3.10 35.30 -4.80
CA LYS A 242 -2.35 36.56 -4.92
C LYS A 242 -2.79 37.23 -6.21
N TYR A 243 -3.15 38.51 -6.12
CA TYR A 243 -3.55 39.34 -7.27
C TYR A 243 -2.45 40.38 -7.53
#